data_43af935be672552f6346975aab98b796
#
_entry.id   43af935be672552f6346975aab98b796
#
_cell.length_a   1.000
_cell.length_b   1.000
_cell.length_c   1.000
_cell.angle_alpha   90.00
_cell.angle_beta   90.00
_cell.angle_gamma   90.00
#
_symmetry.space_group_name_H-M   'P 1'
#
loop_
_entity.id
_entity.type
_entity.pdbx_description
1 polymer ?
#
loop_
_entity_poly.entity_id
_entity_poly.type
_entity_poly.pdbx_seq_one_letter_code
_entity_poly.pdbx_strand_id
1 'polypeptide(L)'
;MSRAWPVNDVKANRPLGETARRILGVRIAEVYSYRPIIHRPEAVEETHALRISLKRLRYTLELFSSVFADAGSRQIDRVKALQETLGDLHDLDVRLDLIRSVADRSTPKPGGGETASDDSVAAGLARYDERERSRRQDLHRRFVEQWNEFQQAGMRRELVSLSQSTERASA
;
A
#
# COMPACT_ATOMS: atom_id res chain seq x y z
N MET A 1 -8.51 -8.31 -6.60
CA MET A 1 -7.72 -7.18 -7.16
C MET A 1 -8.48 -5.88 -7.00
N SER A 2 -7.88 -4.87 -6.38
CA SER A 2 -8.49 -3.53 -6.24
C SER A 2 -8.60 -2.89 -7.63
N ARG A 3 -9.85 -2.70 -8.10
CA ARG A 3 -10.12 -2.00 -9.36
C ARG A 3 -9.82 -0.51 -9.19
N ALA A 4 -9.14 0.10 -10.18
CA ALA A 4 -8.90 1.54 -10.17
C ALA A 4 -10.23 2.30 -10.25
N TRP A 5 -10.33 3.40 -9.50
CA TRP A 5 -11.48 4.28 -9.63
C TRP A 5 -11.49 4.92 -11.02
N PRO A 6 -12.66 4.98 -11.68
CA PRO A 6 -12.77 5.58 -13.00
C PRO A 6 -12.44 7.08 -12.94
N VAL A 7 -11.77 7.56 -13.97
CA VAL A 7 -11.55 9.00 -14.18
C VAL A 7 -12.48 9.45 -15.30
N ASN A 8 -13.52 10.16 -14.94
CA ASN A 8 -14.49 10.67 -15.89
C ASN A 8 -14.03 11.99 -16.53
N ASP A 9 -14.57 12.32 -17.70
CA ASP A 9 -14.30 13.57 -18.43
C ASP A 9 -12.85 13.82 -18.86
N VAL A 10 -12.06 12.78 -19.07
CA VAL A 10 -10.76 12.88 -19.75
C VAL A 10 -11.04 12.95 -21.25
N LYS A 11 -10.81 14.13 -21.85
CA LYS A 11 -11.02 14.37 -23.28
C LYS A 11 -9.69 14.74 -23.94
N ALA A 12 -9.48 14.26 -25.16
CA ALA A 12 -8.22 14.46 -25.91
C ALA A 12 -7.92 15.94 -26.22
N ASN A 13 -8.96 16.80 -26.25
CA ASN A 13 -8.82 18.22 -26.53
C ASN A 13 -8.62 19.11 -25.30
N ARG A 14 -8.47 18.53 -24.09
CA ARG A 14 -8.19 19.30 -22.89
C ARG A 14 -6.68 19.54 -22.71
N PRO A 15 -6.28 20.67 -22.12
CA PRO A 15 -4.89 20.90 -21.74
C PRO A 15 -4.34 19.77 -20.85
N LEU A 16 -3.07 19.41 -21.08
CA LEU A 16 -2.40 18.35 -20.32
C LEU A 16 -2.46 18.60 -18.82
N GLY A 17 -2.22 19.85 -18.38
CA GLY A 17 -2.25 20.23 -16.97
C GLY A 17 -3.62 20.02 -16.32
N GLU A 18 -4.72 20.33 -17.01
CA GLU A 18 -6.08 20.10 -16.51
C GLU A 18 -6.36 18.60 -16.36
N THR A 19 -5.99 17.81 -17.37
CA THR A 19 -6.14 16.35 -17.37
C THR A 19 -5.33 15.70 -16.25
N ALA A 20 -4.07 16.11 -16.07
CA ALA A 20 -3.19 15.61 -15.02
C ALA A 20 -3.77 15.88 -13.62
N ARG A 21 -4.26 17.09 -13.37
CA ARG A 21 -4.84 17.48 -12.07
C ARG A 21 -6.12 16.70 -11.78
N ARG A 22 -6.97 16.50 -12.77
CA ARG A 22 -8.19 15.69 -12.64
C ARG A 22 -7.88 14.25 -12.26
N ILE A 23 -6.93 13.63 -12.97
CA ILE A 23 -6.49 12.27 -12.67
C ILE A 23 -5.90 12.22 -11.26
N LEU A 24 -5.04 13.17 -10.89
CA LEU A 24 -4.43 13.25 -9.57
C LEU A 24 -5.49 13.34 -8.46
N GLY A 25 -6.52 14.17 -8.64
CA GLY A 25 -7.62 14.31 -7.68
C GLY A 25 -8.33 12.97 -7.40
N VAL A 26 -8.60 12.17 -8.45
CA VAL A 26 -9.20 10.84 -8.29
C VAL A 26 -8.25 9.89 -7.56
N ARG A 27 -6.94 9.90 -7.89
CA ARG A 27 -5.95 9.04 -7.22
C ARG A 27 -5.78 9.41 -5.74
N ILE A 28 -5.84 10.69 -5.39
CA ILE A 28 -5.85 11.15 -3.99
C ILE A 28 -7.08 10.61 -3.27
N ALA A 29 -8.27 10.80 -3.84
CA ALA A 29 -9.51 10.30 -3.24
C ALA A 29 -9.48 8.78 -3.03
N GLU A 30 -8.97 8.02 -4.00
CA GLU A 30 -8.80 6.56 -3.91
C GLU A 30 -7.88 6.16 -2.75
N VAL A 31 -6.72 6.80 -2.59
CA VAL A 31 -5.80 6.53 -1.46
C VAL A 31 -6.46 6.88 -0.12
N TYR A 32 -7.08 8.04 0.00
CA TYR A 32 -7.65 8.50 1.27
C TYR A 32 -8.97 7.81 1.65
N SER A 33 -9.60 7.06 0.75
CA SER A 33 -10.73 6.17 1.09
C SER A 33 -10.33 5.03 2.04
N TYR A 34 -9.04 4.68 2.06
CA TYR A 34 -8.49 3.66 2.99
C TYR A 34 -8.12 4.22 4.37
N ARG A 35 -8.31 5.52 4.64
CA ARG A 35 -8.00 6.11 5.96
C ARG A 35 -8.60 5.34 7.15
N PRO A 36 -9.83 4.81 7.10
CA PRO A 36 -10.42 4.10 8.22
C PRO A 36 -9.71 2.80 8.61
N ILE A 37 -8.90 2.22 7.71
CA ILE A 37 -8.24 0.91 7.97
C ILE A 37 -6.77 1.03 8.37
N ILE A 38 -6.20 2.24 8.36
CA ILE A 38 -4.77 2.47 8.63
C ILE A 38 -4.31 1.87 9.97
N HIS A 39 -5.15 1.94 11.00
CA HIS A 39 -4.87 1.45 12.35
C HIS A 39 -5.36 0.01 12.58
N ARG A 40 -5.76 -0.70 11.53
CA ARG A 40 -6.37 -2.04 11.63
C ARG A 40 -5.40 -3.08 11.04
N PRO A 41 -4.57 -3.73 11.90
CA PRO A 41 -3.58 -4.70 11.42
C PRO A 41 -4.21 -5.94 10.77
N GLU A 42 -5.47 -6.25 11.12
CA GLU A 42 -6.22 -7.37 10.54
C GLU A 42 -6.76 -7.11 9.12
N ALA A 43 -6.78 -5.85 8.67
CA ALA A 43 -7.30 -5.45 7.36
C ALA A 43 -6.28 -5.72 6.23
N VAL A 44 -5.91 -6.99 6.03
CA VAL A 44 -4.84 -7.41 5.09
C VAL A 44 -5.20 -7.07 3.65
N GLU A 45 -6.41 -7.43 3.21
CA GLU A 45 -6.91 -7.20 1.85
C GLU A 45 -6.98 -5.71 1.51
N GLU A 46 -7.48 -4.90 2.44
CA GLU A 46 -7.61 -3.47 2.28
C GLU A 46 -6.24 -2.78 2.30
N THR A 47 -5.30 -3.27 3.10
CA THR A 47 -3.91 -2.81 3.14
C THR A 47 -3.21 -3.10 1.81
N HIS A 48 -3.42 -4.27 1.23
CA HIS A 48 -2.95 -4.58 -0.11
C HIS A 48 -3.57 -3.67 -1.18
N ALA A 49 -4.88 -3.39 -1.07
CA ALA A 49 -5.58 -2.48 -1.97
C ALA A 49 -5.05 -1.04 -1.86
N LEU A 50 -4.76 -0.55 -0.65
CA LEU A 50 -4.10 0.73 -0.40
C LEU A 50 -2.72 0.80 -1.09
N ARG A 51 -1.90 -0.26 -0.96
CA ARG A 51 -0.59 -0.35 -1.63
C ARG A 51 -0.72 -0.15 -3.15
N ILE A 52 -1.72 -0.79 -3.77
CA ILE A 52 -2.00 -0.64 -5.21
C ILE A 52 -2.46 0.78 -5.54
N SER A 53 -3.29 1.41 -4.70
CA SER A 53 -3.76 2.78 -4.89
C SER A 53 -2.60 3.79 -4.78
N LEU A 54 -1.68 3.59 -3.85
CA LEU A 54 -0.44 4.37 -3.74
C LEU A 54 0.46 4.20 -4.98
N LYS A 55 0.56 2.99 -5.56
CA LYS A 55 1.27 2.78 -6.85
C LYS A 55 0.67 3.64 -7.96
N ARG A 56 -0.66 3.67 -8.08
CA ARG A 56 -1.36 4.49 -9.07
C ARG A 56 -1.13 5.97 -8.85
N LEU A 57 -1.18 6.43 -7.60
CA LEU A 57 -0.88 7.82 -7.24
C LEU A 57 0.54 8.20 -7.66
N ARG A 58 1.53 7.37 -7.31
CA ARG A 58 2.93 7.59 -7.68
C ARG A 58 3.11 7.68 -9.20
N TYR A 59 2.60 6.70 -9.94
CA TYR A 59 2.72 6.69 -11.40
C TYR A 59 2.01 7.88 -12.05
N THR A 60 0.93 8.39 -11.46
CA THR A 60 0.30 9.63 -11.93
C THR A 60 1.22 10.82 -11.73
N LEU A 61 1.87 10.95 -10.58
CA LEU A 61 2.83 12.03 -10.32
C LEU A 61 4.07 11.93 -11.21
N GLU A 62 4.61 10.72 -11.43
CA GLU A 62 5.76 10.47 -12.30
C GLU A 62 5.41 10.77 -13.77
N LEU A 63 4.26 10.29 -14.26
CA LEU A 63 3.82 10.48 -15.64
C LEU A 63 3.63 11.98 -15.98
N PHE A 64 3.11 12.74 -15.04
CA PHE A 64 2.85 14.17 -15.21
C PHE A 64 3.86 15.04 -14.47
N SER A 65 5.12 14.57 -14.34
CA SER A 65 6.17 15.29 -13.63
C SER A 65 6.42 16.70 -14.17
N SER A 66 6.28 16.92 -15.49
CA SER A 66 6.37 18.24 -16.10
C SER A 66 5.27 19.23 -15.65
N VAL A 67 4.11 18.70 -15.20
CA VAL A 67 3.00 19.53 -14.69
C VAL A 67 3.18 19.84 -13.21
N PHE A 68 3.71 18.90 -12.43
CA PHE A 68 3.77 19.00 -10.96
C PHE A 68 5.13 19.45 -10.43
N ALA A 69 6.20 19.41 -11.26
CA ALA A 69 7.55 19.85 -10.96
C ALA A 69 8.07 19.37 -9.59
N ASP A 70 8.84 20.19 -8.89
CA ASP A 70 9.47 19.84 -7.60
C ASP A 70 8.45 19.49 -6.50
N ALA A 71 7.28 20.10 -6.53
CA ALA A 71 6.22 19.79 -5.56
C ALA A 71 5.69 18.36 -5.75
N GLY A 72 5.61 17.89 -7.00
CA GLY A 72 5.29 16.51 -7.34
C GLY A 72 6.38 15.54 -6.88
N SER A 73 7.65 15.87 -7.10
CA SER A 73 8.81 15.06 -6.72
C SER A 73 8.84 14.77 -5.21
N ARG A 74 8.60 15.77 -4.37
CA ARG A 74 8.51 15.57 -2.91
C ARG A 74 7.40 14.59 -2.51
N GLN A 75 6.27 14.62 -3.21
CA GLN A 75 5.17 13.67 -2.94
C GLN A 75 5.51 12.26 -3.42
N ILE A 76 6.23 12.12 -4.53
CA ILE A 76 6.72 10.84 -5.02
C ILE A 76 7.59 10.15 -3.96
N ASP A 77 8.52 10.89 -3.33
CA ASP A 77 9.41 10.33 -2.31
C ASP A 77 8.64 9.86 -1.06
N ARG A 78 7.66 10.64 -0.59
CA ARG A 78 6.77 10.23 0.51
C ARG A 78 5.95 8.97 0.17
N VAL A 79 5.41 8.92 -1.04
CA VAL A 79 4.63 7.76 -1.51
C VAL A 79 5.53 6.53 -1.65
N LYS A 80 6.76 6.67 -2.16
CA LYS A 80 7.74 5.57 -2.23
C LYS A 80 8.03 4.99 -0.87
N ALA A 81 8.31 5.83 0.13
CA ALA A 81 8.58 5.37 1.49
C ALA A 81 7.41 4.55 2.09
N LEU A 82 6.16 4.99 1.90
CA LEU A 82 4.98 4.20 2.29
C LEU A 82 4.87 2.89 1.52
N GLN A 83 5.18 2.88 0.23
CA GLN A 83 5.12 1.69 -0.61
C GLN A 83 6.15 0.64 -0.25
N GLU A 84 7.35 1.04 0.17
CA GLU A 84 8.39 0.12 0.65
C GLU A 84 7.90 -0.62 1.90
N THR A 85 7.43 0.10 2.91
CA THR A 85 6.90 -0.50 4.14
C THR A 85 5.69 -1.41 3.87
N LEU A 86 4.76 -0.99 2.99
CA LEU A 86 3.63 -1.82 2.59
C LEU A 86 4.03 -3.00 1.70
N GLY A 87 5.14 -2.90 0.97
CA GLY A 87 5.74 -3.99 0.22
C GLY A 87 6.23 -5.09 1.15
N ASP A 88 7.05 -4.72 2.13
CA ASP A 88 7.56 -5.65 3.16
C ASP A 88 6.41 -6.31 3.94
N LEU A 89 5.36 -5.54 4.26
CA LEU A 89 4.17 -6.07 4.94
C LEU A 89 3.45 -7.13 4.08
N HIS A 90 3.25 -6.84 2.80
CA HIS A 90 2.62 -7.77 1.86
C HIS A 90 3.44 -9.05 1.69
N ASP A 91 4.76 -8.95 1.60
CA ASP A 91 5.64 -10.11 1.46
C ASP A 91 5.59 -11.01 2.71
N LEU A 92 5.40 -10.40 3.91
CA LEU A 92 5.13 -11.16 5.13
C LEU A 92 3.76 -11.81 5.13
N ASP A 93 2.71 -11.14 4.66
CA ASP A 93 1.37 -11.72 4.54
C ASP A 93 1.39 -12.96 3.64
N VAL A 94 2.03 -12.87 2.47
CA VAL A 94 2.22 -14.01 1.55
C VAL A 94 2.99 -15.16 2.21
N ARG A 95 4.04 -14.84 2.98
CA ARG A 95 4.83 -15.84 3.69
C ARG A 95 4.04 -16.53 4.79
N LEU A 96 3.26 -15.79 5.58
CA LEU A 96 2.38 -16.36 6.61
C LEU A 96 1.32 -17.27 6.01
N ASP A 97 0.75 -16.93 4.86
CA ASP A 97 -0.21 -17.79 4.15
C ASP A 97 0.45 -19.07 3.64
N LEU A 98 1.70 -19.00 3.16
CA LEU A 98 2.47 -20.17 2.78
C LEU A 98 2.75 -21.08 3.99
N ILE A 99 3.17 -20.51 5.13
CA ILE A 99 3.42 -21.27 6.37
C ILE A 99 2.15 -22.02 6.78
N ARG A 100 0.99 -21.35 6.81
CA ARG A 100 -0.30 -22.00 7.11
C ARG A 100 -0.58 -23.14 6.15
N SER A 101 -0.40 -22.93 4.86
CA SER A 101 -0.64 -23.95 3.84
C SER A 101 0.27 -25.18 3.96
N VAL A 102 1.50 -25.00 4.48
CA VAL A 102 2.42 -26.08 4.79
C VAL A 102 1.99 -26.80 6.06
N ALA A 103 1.65 -26.07 7.13
CA ALA A 103 1.18 -26.64 8.38
C ALA A 103 -0.06 -27.52 8.17
N ASP A 104 -1.05 -27.03 7.40
CA ASP A 104 -2.29 -27.77 7.08
C ASP A 104 -2.02 -29.10 6.33
N ARG A 105 -1.00 -29.11 5.47
CA ARG A 105 -0.58 -30.33 4.73
C ARG A 105 0.23 -31.30 5.57
N SER A 106 0.92 -30.80 6.60
CA SER A 106 1.75 -31.60 7.51
C SER A 106 0.96 -32.17 8.68
N THR A 107 -0.33 -31.84 8.81
CA THR A 107 -1.20 -32.44 9.83
C THR A 107 -1.42 -33.93 9.50
N PRO A 108 -1.07 -34.87 10.40
CA PRO A 108 -1.21 -36.28 10.13
C PRO A 108 -2.66 -36.66 9.84
N LYS A 109 -2.89 -37.46 8.80
CA LYS A 109 -4.21 -38.07 8.56
C LYS A 109 -4.50 -39.08 9.69
N PRO A 110 -5.74 -39.18 10.17
CA PRO A 110 -6.13 -40.16 11.16
C PRO A 110 -5.70 -41.57 10.70
N GLY A 111 -4.79 -42.24 11.45
CA GLY A 111 -4.29 -43.57 11.14
C GLY A 111 -2.85 -43.65 10.61
N GLY A 112 -2.14 -42.55 10.41
CA GLY A 112 -0.70 -42.54 10.12
C GLY A 112 0.09 -42.48 11.43
N GLY A 113 1.09 -43.33 11.58
CA GLY A 113 1.96 -43.33 12.78
C GLY A 113 2.75 -42.01 12.85
N GLU A 114 2.55 -41.27 13.94
CA GLU A 114 3.35 -40.09 14.26
C GLU A 114 4.79 -40.48 14.51
N THR A 115 5.75 -39.79 13.86
CA THR A 115 7.17 -39.97 14.15
C THR A 115 7.68 -38.79 14.97
N ALA A 116 8.64 -39.00 15.86
CA ALA A 116 9.30 -37.93 16.65
C ALA A 116 9.90 -36.81 15.76
N SER A 117 10.14 -37.11 14.50
CA SER A 117 10.59 -36.19 13.46
C SER A 117 9.48 -35.18 13.07
N ASP A 118 8.21 -35.61 13.00
CA ASP A 118 7.07 -34.79 12.61
C ASP A 118 6.76 -33.75 13.70
N ASP A 119 6.85 -34.13 14.97
CA ASP A 119 6.68 -33.21 16.10
C ASP A 119 7.76 -32.10 16.13
N SER A 120 9.00 -32.44 15.78
CA SER A 120 10.10 -31.48 15.71
C SER A 120 9.89 -30.44 14.60
N VAL A 121 9.42 -30.90 13.43
CA VAL A 121 9.10 -30.03 12.28
C VAL A 121 7.92 -29.14 12.61
N ALA A 122 6.85 -29.67 13.19
CA ALA A 122 5.67 -28.89 13.59
C ALA A 122 6.03 -27.81 14.61
N ALA A 123 6.84 -28.13 15.64
CA ALA A 123 7.32 -27.18 16.63
C ALA A 123 8.20 -26.08 16.00
N GLY A 124 9.07 -26.44 15.05
CA GLY A 124 9.88 -25.50 14.29
C GLY A 124 9.03 -24.52 13.47
N LEU A 125 8.02 -25.05 12.78
CA LEU A 125 7.09 -24.25 11.96
C LEU A 125 6.27 -23.29 12.82
N ALA A 126 5.78 -23.73 13.98
CA ALA A 126 5.04 -22.90 14.91
C ALA A 126 5.88 -21.72 15.44
N ARG A 127 7.15 -21.96 15.81
CA ARG A 127 8.07 -20.90 16.23
C ARG A 127 8.36 -19.91 15.11
N TYR A 128 8.46 -20.39 13.88
CA TYR A 128 8.68 -19.54 12.72
C TYR A 128 7.46 -18.67 12.43
N ASP A 129 6.24 -19.25 12.46
CA ASP A 129 4.97 -18.53 12.31
C ASP A 129 4.84 -17.40 13.34
N GLU A 130 5.07 -17.69 14.63
CA GLU A 130 5.01 -16.70 15.70
C GLU A 130 6.00 -15.54 15.48
N ARG A 131 7.23 -15.84 15.08
CA ARG A 131 8.24 -14.83 14.77
C ARG A 131 7.82 -13.93 13.60
N GLU A 132 7.30 -14.53 12.53
CA GLU A 132 6.87 -13.74 11.35
C GLU A 132 5.61 -12.91 11.66
N ARG A 133 4.70 -13.38 12.52
CA ARG A 133 3.56 -12.59 13.02
C ARG A 133 4.04 -11.39 13.86
N SER A 134 4.98 -11.58 14.74
CA SER A 134 5.56 -10.48 15.53
C SER A 134 6.20 -9.43 14.61
N ARG A 135 6.98 -9.86 13.62
CA ARG A 135 7.60 -8.99 12.62
C ARG A 135 6.56 -8.21 11.80
N ARG A 136 5.44 -8.88 11.46
CA ARG A 136 4.33 -8.24 10.77
C ARG A 136 3.70 -7.13 11.59
N GLN A 137 3.50 -7.34 12.88
CA GLN A 137 2.97 -6.33 13.79
C GLN A 137 3.91 -5.12 13.89
N ASP A 138 5.22 -5.33 13.96
CA ASP A 138 6.21 -4.27 13.99
C ASP A 138 6.21 -3.44 12.70
N LEU A 139 6.14 -4.10 11.55
CA LEU A 139 6.04 -3.41 10.26
C LEU A 139 4.72 -2.63 10.12
N HIS A 140 3.60 -3.18 10.58
CA HIS A 140 2.33 -2.45 10.58
C HIS A 140 2.40 -1.20 11.48
N ARG A 141 3.00 -1.30 12.66
CA ARG A 141 3.22 -0.16 13.55
C ARG A 141 4.08 0.92 12.87
N ARG A 142 5.18 0.53 12.25
CA ARG A 142 6.05 1.42 11.47
C ARG A 142 5.29 2.11 10.33
N PHE A 143 4.44 1.38 9.61
CA PHE A 143 3.59 1.95 8.58
C PHE A 143 2.64 3.02 9.13
N VAL A 144 1.97 2.75 10.25
CA VAL A 144 1.06 3.68 10.93
C VAL A 144 1.80 4.95 11.37
N GLU A 145 2.98 4.81 11.98
CA GLU A 145 3.83 5.93 12.40
C GLU A 145 4.21 6.80 11.20
N GLN A 146 4.70 6.20 10.14
CA GLN A 146 5.10 6.87 8.90
C GLN A 146 3.91 7.56 8.20
N TRP A 147 2.75 6.92 8.17
CA TRP A 147 1.52 7.52 7.66
C TRP A 147 1.14 8.77 8.46
N ASN A 148 1.12 8.67 9.79
CA ASN A 148 0.75 9.78 10.68
C ASN A 148 1.74 10.94 10.55
N GLU A 149 3.05 10.67 10.51
CA GLU A 149 4.10 11.67 10.29
C GLU A 149 3.86 12.45 8.99
N PHE A 150 3.62 11.76 7.88
CA PHE A 150 3.36 12.41 6.60
C PHE A 150 2.05 13.22 6.59
N GLN A 151 1.00 12.75 7.30
CA GLN A 151 -0.22 13.54 7.43
C GLN A 151 0.01 14.82 8.26
N GLN A 152 0.73 14.74 9.36
CA GLN A 152 1.12 15.90 10.17
C GLN A 152 1.98 16.89 9.39
N ALA A 153 2.90 16.38 8.56
CA ALA A 153 3.71 17.18 7.63
C ALA A 153 2.90 17.77 6.46
N GLY A 154 1.59 17.54 6.39
CA GLY A 154 0.70 18.16 5.42
C GLY A 154 0.61 17.47 4.06
N MET A 155 1.02 16.20 3.93
CA MET A 155 1.01 15.45 2.66
C MET A 155 -0.33 15.56 1.92
N ARG A 156 -1.45 15.35 2.61
CA ARG A 156 -2.79 15.44 1.99
C ARG A 156 -3.07 16.83 1.44
N ARG A 157 -2.80 17.87 2.22
CA ARG A 157 -3.04 19.25 1.84
C ARG A 157 -2.22 19.64 0.60
N GLU A 158 -0.96 19.25 0.56
CA GLU A 158 -0.07 19.51 -0.57
C GLU A 158 -0.54 18.79 -1.83
N LEU A 159 -0.90 17.50 -1.74
CA LEU A 159 -1.45 16.73 -2.85
C LEU A 159 -2.74 17.34 -3.39
N VAL A 160 -3.67 17.75 -2.51
CA VAL A 160 -4.92 18.42 -2.92
C VAL A 160 -4.61 19.76 -3.59
N SER A 161 -3.68 20.54 -3.06
CA SER A 161 -3.24 21.78 -3.68
C SER A 161 -2.71 21.56 -5.11
N LEU A 162 -1.87 20.52 -5.33
CA LEU A 162 -1.40 20.15 -6.67
C LEU A 162 -2.54 19.80 -7.63
N SER A 163 -3.61 19.17 -7.14
CA SER A 163 -4.76 18.80 -7.98
C SER A 163 -5.69 19.97 -8.30
N GLN A 164 -5.60 21.08 -7.55
CA GLN A 164 -6.46 22.24 -7.67
C GLN A 164 -5.76 23.49 -8.25
N SER A 165 -4.44 23.47 -8.32
CA SER A 165 -3.67 24.63 -8.81
C SER A 165 -4.06 24.92 -10.26
N THR A 166 -4.64 26.09 -10.49
CA THR A 166 -4.86 26.60 -11.85
C THR A 166 -3.52 27.12 -12.36
N GLU A 167 -3.13 26.78 -13.59
CA GLU A 167 -2.01 27.47 -14.24
C GLU A 167 -2.35 28.99 -14.23
N ARG A 168 -1.59 29.77 -13.46
CA ARG A 168 -1.45 31.17 -13.82
C ARG A 168 -0.70 31.16 -15.14
N ALA A 169 -1.43 31.44 -16.23
CA ALA A 169 -0.83 31.75 -17.50
C ALA A 169 0.25 32.82 -17.22
N SER A 170 1.51 32.42 -17.34
CA SER A 170 2.60 33.40 -17.40
C SER A 170 2.44 34.10 -18.73
N ALA A 171 1.89 35.31 -18.66
CA ALA A 171 1.90 36.25 -19.77
C ALA A 171 3.31 36.76 -20.00
#